data_f597f999817f5545bd150558aab21bfe
#
_entry.id   f597f999817f5545bd150558aab21bfe
#
_cell.length_a   1.000
_cell.length_b   1.000
_cell.length_c   1.000
_cell.angle_alpha   90.00
_cell.angle_beta   90.00
_cell.angle_gamma   90.00
#
_symmetry.space_group_name_H-M   'P 1'
#
loop_
_entity.id
_entity.type
_entity.pdbx_description
1 polymer ?
#
loop_
_entity_poly.entity_id
_entity_poly.type
_entity_poly.pdbx_seq_one_letter_code
_entity_poly.pdbx_strand_id
1 'polypeptide(L)'
;MVRRSVGRYALGLGRGFDMLFDLFGVPRITNAQLIDAIELYRKLWRGEKFGHDGPVGKYPYLFLMGDAVERIPILMVAIGPKSVQLAGRIADAVVLHTFMSDEAVARSVAAIRRSAEEVGRNPDSVRVWACTAVVEDSIPEEVRLRKTVGRLATYLQGYGD
;
A
#
# COMPACT_ATOMS: atom_id res chain seq x y z
N MET A 1 -16.81 -1.17 12.95
CA MET A 1 -16.48 -2.10 11.85
C MET A 1 -15.55 -3.23 12.31
N VAL A 2 -14.44 -2.94 12.96
CA VAL A 2 -13.46 -3.94 13.45
C VAL A 2 -14.09 -4.98 14.39
N ARG A 3 -14.92 -4.57 15.35
CA ARG A 3 -15.61 -5.50 16.26
C ARG A 3 -16.51 -6.51 15.54
N ARG A 4 -17.13 -6.12 14.41
CA ARG A 4 -17.98 -7.02 13.60
C ARG A 4 -17.17 -8.00 12.76
N SER A 5 -15.91 -7.68 12.46
CA SER A 5 -15.00 -8.54 11.69
C SER A 5 -14.23 -9.55 12.55
N VAL A 6 -14.37 -9.47 13.88
CA VAL A 6 -13.66 -10.34 14.85
C VAL A 6 -12.14 -10.36 14.56
N GLY A 7 -11.54 -9.18 14.40
CA GLY A 7 -10.10 -9.06 14.13
C GLY A 7 -9.66 -9.40 12.69
N ARG A 8 -10.58 -9.65 11.77
CA ARG A 8 -10.28 -9.97 10.36
C ARG A 8 -10.26 -8.75 9.43
N TYR A 9 -10.08 -7.56 9.98
CA TYR A 9 -10.00 -6.33 9.22
C TYR A 9 -8.54 -5.90 9.07
N ALA A 10 -8.17 -5.46 7.87
CA ALA A 10 -6.91 -4.80 7.59
C ALA A 10 -7.19 -3.54 6.77
N LEU A 11 -6.42 -2.49 6.96
CA LEU A 11 -6.53 -1.25 6.19
C LEU A 11 -5.55 -1.30 5.01
N GLY A 12 -6.09 -1.33 3.80
CA GLY A 12 -5.31 -1.20 2.58
C GLY A 12 -5.08 0.27 2.22
N LEU A 13 -3.84 0.64 1.97
CA LEU A 13 -3.43 1.99 1.57
C LEU A 13 -2.53 1.93 0.33
N GLY A 14 -2.68 2.92 -0.52
CA GLY A 14 -1.81 3.14 -1.66
C GLY A 14 -1.73 4.63 -1.97
N ARG A 15 -0.64 5.05 -2.59
CA ARG A 15 -0.47 6.46 -2.97
C ARG A 15 -1.37 6.88 -4.13
N GLY A 16 -1.85 5.92 -4.91
CA GLY A 16 -2.58 6.17 -6.15
C GLY A 16 -1.65 6.48 -7.33
N PHE A 17 -2.24 6.79 -8.48
CA PHE A 17 -1.55 7.14 -9.71
C PHE A 17 -1.53 8.65 -9.89
N ASP A 18 -0.37 9.23 -10.12
CA ASP A 18 -0.20 10.66 -10.32
C ASP A 18 -1.07 11.18 -11.47
N MET A 19 -1.16 10.45 -12.58
CA MET A 19 -2.03 10.77 -13.71
C MET A 19 -3.51 10.94 -13.33
N LEU A 20 -4.03 10.14 -12.40
CA LEU A 20 -5.42 10.27 -11.95
C LEU A 20 -5.61 11.52 -11.09
N PHE A 21 -4.64 11.85 -10.25
CA PHE A 21 -4.68 13.08 -9.47
C PHE A 21 -4.69 14.32 -10.38
N ASP A 22 -3.84 14.32 -11.41
CA ASP A 22 -3.78 15.39 -12.40
C ASP A 22 -5.10 15.49 -13.19
N LEU A 23 -5.67 14.35 -13.61
CA LEU A 23 -6.94 14.30 -14.33
C LEU A 23 -8.10 14.87 -13.51
N PHE A 24 -8.13 14.60 -12.21
CA PHE A 24 -9.17 15.07 -11.31
C PHE A 24 -8.88 16.44 -10.69
N GLY A 25 -7.72 17.03 -10.98
CA GLY A 25 -7.32 18.34 -10.42
C GLY A 25 -7.12 18.33 -8.89
N VAL A 26 -6.77 17.17 -8.31
CA VAL A 26 -6.50 17.03 -6.88
C VAL A 26 -5.00 16.93 -6.62
N PRO A 27 -4.50 17.43 -5.48
CA PRO A 27 -3.08 17.35 -5.14
C PRO A 27 -2.60 15.90 -5.02
N ARG A 28 -1.40 15.63 -5.56
CA ARG A 28 -0.74 14.31 -5.44
C ARG A 28 -0.36 14.04 -3.99
N ILE A 29 -0.59 12.80 -3.54
CA ILE A 29 -0.23 12.38 -2.18
C ILE A 29 1.28 12.10 -2.11
N THR A 30 1.95 12.72 -1.15
CA THR A 30 3.37 12.51 -0.88
C THR A 30 3.61 11.33 0.06
N ASN A 31 4.81 10.76 0.04
CA ASN A 31 5.21 9.74 1.01
C ASN A 31 5.17 10.28 2.45
N ALA A 32 5.52 11.55 2.67
CA ALA A 32 5.44 12.17 3.98
C ALA A 32 4.00 12.21 4.52
N GLN A 33 3.04 12.57 3.67
CA GLN A 33 1.63 12.53 4.03
C GLN A 33 1.14 11.12 4.33
N LEU A 34 1.60 10.12 3.58
CA LEU A 34 1.21 8.72 3.82
C LEU A 34 1.75 8.19 5.15
N ILE A 35 3.00 8.49 5.48
CA ILE A 35 3.60 8.14 6.77
C ILE A 35 2.82 8.78 7.92
N ASP A 36 2.61 10.08 7.81
CA ASP A 36 1.91 10.88 8.81
C ASP A 36 0.48 10.38 9.05
N ALA A 37 -0.26 10.08 7.97
CA ALA A 37 -1.60 9.49 8.06
C ALA A 37 -1.60 8.13 8.78
N ILE A 38 -0.63 7.27 8.50
CA ILE A 38 -0.51 5.96 9.15
C ILE A 38 -0.25 6.11 10.64
N GLU A 39 0.64 7.01 11.04
CA GLU A 39 0.92 7.29 12.44
C GLU A 39 -0.31 7.83 13.15
N LEU A 40 -1.02 8.75 12.50
CA LEU A 40 -2.26 9.33 13.01
C LEU A 40 -3.34 8.25 13.22
N TYR A 41 -3.56 7.36 12.24
CA TYR A 41 -4.49 6.24 12.40
C TYR A 41 -4.09 5.33 13.56
N ARG A 42 -2.82 5.00 13.71
CA ARG A 42 -2.34 4.16 14.81
C ARG A 42 -2.61 4.79 16.19
N LYS A 43 -2.42 6.11 16.33
CA LYS A 43 -2.76 6.84 17.55
C LYS A 43 -4.27 6.80 17.83
N LEU A 44 -5.09 7.09 16.83
CA LEU A 44 -6.53 7.06 16.94
C LEU A 44 -7.06 5.66 17.35
N TRP A 45 -6.51 4.60 16.78
CA TRP A 45 -6.89 3.23 17.13
C TRP A 45 -6.53 2.85 18.56
N ARG A 46 -5.44 3.40 19.11
CA ARG A 46 -5.11 3.23 20.54
C ARG A 46 -5.99 4.04 21.47
N GLY A 47 -6.94 4.81 20.93
CA GLY A 47 -7.84 5.64 21.73
C GLY A 47 -7.19 6.92 22.25
N GLU A 48 -6.06 7.33 21.66
CA GLU A 48 -5.39 8.57 22.03
C GLU A 48 -6.22 9.79 21.64
N LYS A 49 -6.15 10.84 22.45
CA LYS A 49 -6.72 12.15 22.21
C LYS A 49 -5.58 13.14 22.10
N PHE A 50 -5.45 13.82 20.96
CA PHE A 50 -4.28 14.65 20.68
C PHE A 50 -4.56 15.74 19.66
N GLY A 51 -3.73 16.78 19.64
CA GLY A 51 -3.62 17.70 18.53
C GLY A 51 -2.61 17.20 17.53
N HIS A 52 -2.80 17.54 16.26
CA HIS A 52 -1.90 17.16 15.18
C HIS A 52 -1.54 18.38 14.34
N ASP A 53 -0.26 18.51 13.99
CA ASP A 53 0.28 19.50 13.06
C ASP A 53 1.35 18.80 12.22
N GLY A 54 1.01 18.40 10.99
CA GLY A 54 1.88 17.57 10.15
C GLY A 54 1.50 17.60 8.67
N PRO A 55 2.16 16.77 7.86
CA PRO A 55 1.97 16.72 6.40
C PRO A 55 0.54 16.50 5.92
N VAL A 56 -0.30 15.80 6.68
CA VAL A 56 -1.73 15.58 6.32
C VAL A 56 -2.63 16.73 6.74
N GLY A 57 -2.12 17.68 7.51
CA GLY A 57 -2.86 18.86 7.93
C GLY A 57 -2.71 19.20 9.40
N LYS A 58 -3.43 20.26 9.80
CA LYS A 58 -3.45 20.75 11.17
C LYS A 58 -4.82 20.54 11.78
N TYR A 59 -4.87 19.77 12.84
CA TYR A 59 -6.07 19.42 13.57
C TYR A 59 -5.88 19.74 15.05
N PRO A 60 -6.58 20.76 15.60
CA PRO A 60 -6.39 21.16 16.99
C PRO A 60 -6.68 20.03 17.98
N TYR A 61 -7.64 19.18 17.63
CA TYR A 61 -8.05 18.07 18.49
C TYR A 61 -8.61 16.91 17.66
N LEU A 62 -8.03 15.72 17.86
CA LEU A 62 -8.45 14.49 17.21
C LEU A 62 -8.71 13.41 18.26
N PHE A 63 -9.75 12.63 18.07
CA PHE A 63 -10.05 11.44 18.83
C PHE A 63 -11.00 10.55 18.05
N LEU A 64 -11.01 9.27 18.38
CA LEU A 64 -11.99 8.31 17.86
C LEU A 64 -13.11 8.15 18.88
N MET A 65 -14.36 8.28 18.44
CA MET A 65 -15.52 7.98 19.31
C MET A 65 -15.64 6.47 19.49
N GLY A 66 -15.70 6.03 20.73
CA GLY A 66 -15.78 4.62 21.11
C GLY A 66 -14.52 4.12 21.80
N ASP A 67 -14.50 2.82 22.07
CA ASP A 67 -13.34 2.20 22.74
C ASP A 67 -12.15 2.07 21.80
N ALA A 68 -10.94 2.06 22.37
CA ALA A 68 -9.74 1.69 21.67
C ALA A 68 -9.92 0.33 20.96
N VAL A 69 -9.38 0.22 19.77
CA VAL A 69 -9.42 -1.02 19.00
C VAL A 69 -8.04 -1.67 19.00
N GLU A 70 -8.04 -2.99 18.90
CA GLU A 70 -6.79 -3.72 18.67
C GLU A 70 -6.08 -3.19 17.42
N ARG A 71 -4.78 -3.44 17.35
CA ARG A 71 -3.95 -3.06 16.22
C ARG A 71 -4.56 -3.54 14.91
N ILE A 72 -4.94 -2.60 14.05
CA ILE A 72 -5.38 -2.90 12.69
C ILE A 72 -4.15 -3.01 11.80
N PRO A 73 -3.92 -4.16 11.14
CA PRO A 73 -2.83 -4.29 10.18
C PRO A 73 -2.99 -3.32 9.01
N ILE A 74 -1.89 -2.74 8.58
CA ILE A 74 -1.83 -1.85 7.40
C ILE A 74 -1.17 -2.61 6.25
N LEU A 75 -1.91 -2.73 5.15
CA LEU A 75 -1.42 -3.24 3.88
C LEU A 75 -1.07 -2.06 2.97
N MET A 76 0.12 -2.07 2.40
CA MET A 76 0.48 -1.09 1.35
C MET A 76 0.56 -1.75 -0.01
N VAL A 77 -0.08 -1.14 -1.01
CA VAL A 77 0.18 -1.46 -2.42
C VAL A 77 1.43 -0.71 -2.86
N ALA A 78 2.44 -1.44 -3.33
CA ALA A 78 3.72 -0.88 -3.72
C ALA A 78 4.20 -1.46 -5.05
N ILE A 79 4.69 -0.58 -5.95
CA ILE A 79 5.13 -0.95 -7.29
C ILE A 79 6.56 -0.45 -7.53
N GLY A 80 6.79 0.84 -7.43
CA GLY A 80 8.11 1.45 -7.66
C GLY A 80 9.05 1.26 -6.47
N PRO A 81 10.38 1.37 -6.70
CA PRO A 81 11.39 1.13 -5.66
C PRO A 81 11.19 1.94 -4.38
N LYS A 82 10.84 3.23 -4.50
CA LYS A 82 10.58 4.11 -3.34
C LYS A 82 9.36 3.66 -2.53
N SER A 83 8.30 3.21 -3.19
CA SER A 83 7.09 2.72 -2.51
C SER A 83 7.35 1.38 -1.81
N VAL A 84 8.12 0.50 -2.45
CA VAL A 84 8.53 -0.80 -1.89
C VAL A 84 9.37 -0.61 -0.63
N GLN A 85 10.37 0.28 -0.67
CA GLN A 85 11.19 0.60 0.50
C GLN A 85 10.36 1.22 1.63
N LEU A 86 9.49 2.18 1.30
CA LEU A 86 8.61 2.79 2.28
C LEU A 86 7.73 1.74 2.95
N ALA A 87 7.11 0.85 2.17
CA ALA A 87 6.25 -0.19 2.69
C ALA A 87 6.98 -1.12 3.68
N GLY A 88 8.23 -1.50 3.40
CA GLY A 88 9.06 -2.27 4.33
C GLY A 88 9.25 -1.58 5.68
N ARG A 89 9.40 -0.26 5.67
CA ARG A 89 9.61 0.53 6.90
C ARG A 89 8.36 0.67 7.77
N ILE A 90 7.16 0.77 7.17
CA ILE A 90 5.97 1.21 7.91
C ILE A 90 4.77 0.27 7.84
N ALA A 91 4.66 -0.61 6.84
CA ALA A 91 3.50 -1.47 6.66
C ALA A 91 3.63 -2.82 7.41
N ASP A 92 2.50 -3.45 7.70
CA ASP A 92 2.44 -4.81 8.25
C ASP A 92 2.40 -5.85 7.13
N ALA A 93 1.91 -5.45 5.95
CA ALA A 93 1.97 -6.25 4.73
C ALA A 93 2.13 -5.37 3.49
N VAL A 94 2.69 -5.96 2.44
CA VAL A 94 2.88 -5.31 1.13
C VAL A 94 2.21 -6.15 0.07
N VAL A 95 1.44 -5.50 -0.79
CA VAL A 95 0.85 -6.11 -1.99
C VAL A 95 1.63 -5.61 -3.19
N LEU A 96 2.34 -6.52 -3.84
CA LEU A 96 3.05 -6.27 -5.08
C LEU A 96 2.08 -6.37 -6.26
N HIS A 97 2.37 -5.62 -7.31
CA HIS A 97 1.51 -5.56 -8.48
C HIS A 97 1.59 -6.82 -9.34
N THR A 98 0.55 -7.06 -10.16
CA THR A 98 0.56 -8.06 -11.24
C THR A 98 1.62 -7.71 -12.30
N PHE A 99 1.99 -8.67 -13.12
CA PHE A 99 2.97 -8.51 -14.22
C PHE A 99 4.43 -8.27 -13.78
N MET A 100 4.78 -8.60 -12.55
CA MET A 100 6.17 -8.66 -12.13
C MET A 100 6.76 -10.03 -12.50
N SER A 101 7.99 -10.04 -13.05
CA SER A 101 8.73 -11.29 -13.21
C SER A 101 9.18 -11.83 -11.85
N ASP A 102 9.55 -13.12 -11.79
CA ASP A 102 10.03 -13.76 -10.57
C ASP A 102 11.23 -13.01 -9.97
N GLU A 103 12.14 -12.52 -10.82
CA GLU A 103 13.29 -11.73 -10.38
C GLU A 103 12.86 -10.37 -9.83
N ALA A 104 11.82 -9.74 -10.41
CA ALA A 104 11.30 -8.48 -9.91
C ALA A 104 10.61 -8.65 -8.56
N VAL A 105 9.88 -9.74 -8.38
CA VAL A 105 9.31 -10.12 -7.08
C VAL A 105 10.41 -10.36 -6.06
N ALA A 106 11.43 -11.17 -6.39
CA ALA A 106 12.55 -11.46 -5.50
C ALA A 106 13.31 -10.19 -5.09
N ARG A 107 13.60 -9.29 -6.04
CA ARG A 107 14.22 -7.99 -5.73
C ARG A 107 13.36 -7.14 -4.81
N SER A 108 12.04 -7.11 -5.03
CA SER A 108 11.11 -6.35 -4.21
C SER A 108 11.05 -6.90 -2.77
N VAL A 109 10.99 -8.21 -2.61
CA VAL A 109 11.02 -8.87 -1.30
C VAL A 109 12.31 -8.54 -0.55
N ALA A 110 13.47 -8.64 -1.23
CA ALA A 110 14.76 -8.28 -0.65
C ALA A 110 14.81 -6.80 -0.22
N ALA A 111 14.27 -5.90 -1.03
CA ALA A 111 14.21 -4.47 -0.71
C ALA A 111 13.29 -4.19 0.50
N ILE A 112 12.13 -4.85 0.59
CA ILE A 112 11.20 -4.75 1.73
C ILE A 112 11.90 -5.18 3.02
N ARG A 113 12.53 -6.36 3.02
CA ARG A 113 13.22 -6.90 4.19
C ARG A 113 14.35 -5.99 4.66
N ARG A 114 15.23 -5.58 3.75
CA ARG A 114 16.31 -4.64 4.06
C ARG A 114 15.79 -3.33 4.64
N SER A 115 14.73 -2.75 4.05
CA SER A 115 14.15 -1.50 4.55
C SER A 115 13.47 -1.65 5.91
N ALA A 116 12.96 -2.83 6.26
CA ALA A 116 12.49 -3.13 7.60
C ALA A 116 13.64 -3.19 8.60
N GLU A 117 14.75 -3.87 8.26
CA GLU A 117 15.96 -3.96 9.07
C GLU A 117 16.58 -2.58 9.36
N GLU A 118 16.67 -1.72 8.33
CA GLU A 118 17.20 -0.36 8.45
C GLU A 118 16.50 0.49 9.54
N VAL A 119 15.25 0.18 9.85
CA VAL A 119 14.47 0.86 10.90
C VAL A 119 14.26 0.01 12.16
N GLY A 120 15.05 -1.05 12.33
CA GLY A 120 15.03 -1.91 13.51
C GLY A 120 13.83 -2.84 13.62
N ARG A 121 13.10 -3.08 12.51
CA ARG A 121 11.98 -4.03 12.46
C ARG A 121 12.49 -5.43 12.10
N ASN A 122 11.83 -6.46 12.62
CA ASN A 122 12.05 -7.81 12.14
C ASN A 122 11.59 -7.90 10.67
N PRO A 123 12.47 -8.22 9.70
CA PRO A 123 12.13 -8.30 8.27
C PRO A 123 11.05 -9.33 7.96
N ASP A 124 10.97 -10.40 8.74
CA ASP A 124 9.96 -11.45 8.56
C ASP A 124 8.57 -11.06 9.10
N SER A 125 8.49 -9.95 9.84
CA SER A 125 7.20 -9.41 10.30
C SER A 125 6.38 -8.76 9.19
N VAL A 126 6.99 -8.44 8.04
CA VAL A 126 6.33 -7.82 6.90
C VAL A 126 5.88 -8.90 5.92
N ARG A 127 4.58 -9.16 5.87
CA ARG A 127 4.01 -10.13 4.92
C ARG A 127 4.00 -9.56 3.51
N VAL A 128 4.48 -10.32 2.54
CA VAL A 128 4.45 -9.92 1.12
C VAL A 128 3.44 -10.76 0.35
N TRP A 129 2.59 -10.10 -0.40
CA TRP A 129 1.61 -10.70 -1.30
C TRP A 129 1.98 -10.33 -2.73
N ALA A 130 2.14 -11.32 -3.59
CA ALA A 130 2.26 -11.13 -5.03
C ALA A 130 0.90 -11.40 -5.69
N CYS A 131 0.46 -10.50 -6.55
CA CYS A 131 -0.74 -10.69 -7.35
C CYS A 131 -0.38 -11.41 -8.65
N THR A 132 -1.15 -12.42 -9.01
CA THR A 132 -1.02 -13.11 -10.29
C THR A 132 -2.30 -12.95 -11.10
N ALA A 133 -2.16 -12.77 -12.42
CA ALA A 133 -3.29 -12.79 -13.32
C ALA A 133 -3.51 -14.24 -13.80
N VAL A 134 -4.73 -14.73 -13.65
CA VAL A 134 -5.13 -16.03 -14.15
C VAL A 134 -6.02 -15.83 -15.37
N VAL A 135 -5.69 -16.50 -16.46
CA VAL A 135 -6.48 -16.45 -17.71
C VAL A 135 -6.78 -17.90 -18.11
N GLU A 136 -8.04 -18.19 -18.34
CA GLU A 136 -8.52 -19.53 -18.68
C GLU A 136 -8.00 -19.98 -20.05
N ASP A 137 -7.57 -21.24 -20.15
CA ASP A 137 -7.00 -21.81 -21.37
C ASP A 137 -8.04 -22.02 -22.48
N SER A 138 -9.33 -22.11 -22.14
CA SER A 138 -10.42 -22.24 -23.13
C SER A 138 -10.63 -20.95 -23.96
N ILE A 139 -10.11 -19.82 -23.49
CA ILE A 139 -10.19 -18.55 -24.24
C ILE A 139 -9.19 -18.61 -25.39
N PRO A 140 -9.62 -18.28 -26.66
CA PRO A 140 -8.73 -18.25 -27.80
C PRO A 140 -7.45 -17.43 -27.55
N GLU A 141 -6.31 -17.94 -28.00
CA GLU A 141 -4.99 -17.33 -27.72
C GLU A 141 -4.91 -15.86 -28.10
N GLU A 142 -5.44 -15.47 -29.26
CA GLU A 142 -5.47 -14.06 -29.68
C GLU A 142 -6.18 -13.16 -28.66
N VAL A 143 -7.30 -13.64 -28.11
CA VAL A 143 -8.06 -12.90 -27.09
C VAL A 143 -7.30 -12.83 -25.77
N ARG A 144 -6.64 -13.93 -25.36
CA ARG A 144 -5.80 -13.97 -24.18
C ARG A 144 -4.65 -12.97 -24.29
N LEU A 145 -3.91 -13.01 -25.39
CA LEU A 145 -2.80 -12.10 -25.67
C LEU A 145 -3.27 -10.64 -25.67
N ARG A 146 -4.35 -10.32 -26.37
CA ARG A 146 -4.91 -8.96 -26.40
C ARG A 146 -5.28 -8.44 -25.01
N LYS A 147 -5.86 -9.29 -24.16
CA LYS A 147 -6.24 -8.92 -22.78
C LYS A 147 -5.02 -8.73 -21.89
N THR A 148 -4.06 -9.64 -21.93
CA THR A 148 -2.87 -9.59 -21.07
C THR A 148 -1.90 -8.49 -21.51
N VAL A 149 -1.58 -8.41 -22.80
CA VAL A 149 -0.68 -7.39 -23.34
C VAL A 149 -1.30 -5.98 -23.25
N GLY A 150 -2.60 -5.85 -23.56
CA GLY A 150 -3.31 -4.58 -23.42
C GLY A 150 -3.35 -4.08 -21.99
N ARG A 151 -3.54 -4.98 -21.02
CA ARG A 151 -3.49 -4.64 -19.60
C ARG A 151 -2.09 -4.22 -19.16
N LEU A 152 -1.06 -4.96 -19.58
CA LEU A 152 0.33 -4.61 -19.31
C LEU A 152 0.69 -3.25 -19.92
N ALA A 153 0.32 -3.00 -21.18
CA ALA A 153 0.57 -1.73 -21.87
C ALA A 153 -0.05 -0.54 -21.11
N THR A 154 -1.28 -0.69 -20.59
CA THR A 154 -1.93 0.35 -19.78
C THR A 154 -1.11 0.72 -18.54
N TYR A 155 -0.49 -0.27 -17.89
CA TYR A 155 0.36 -0.02 -16.73
C TYR A 155 1.70 0.61 -17.12
N LEU A 156 2.33 0.13 -18.20
CA LEU A 156 3.60 0.70 -18.67
C LEU A 156 3.45 2.17 -19.09
N GLN A 157 2.33 2.54 -19.70
CA GLN A 157 2.04 3.95 -20.02
C GLN A 157 1.91 4.85 -18.77
N GLY A 158 1.45 4.29 -17.66
CA GLY A 158 1.30 5.02 -16.40
C GLY A 158 2.59 5.10 -15.56
N TYR A 159 3.63 4.38 -15.93
CA TYR A 159 4.91 4.30 -15.20
C TYR A 159 6.12 4.78 -16.02
N GLY A 160 5.92 5.09 -17.29
CA GLY A 160 6.98 5.57 -18.16
C GLY A 160 7.10 7.08 -18.08
N ASP A 161 7.88 7.55 -17.13
CA ASP A 161 8.72 8.77 -17.18
C ASP A 161 9.69 8.74 -15.99
#